data_70f84be2df8e7d98762d2c437ac61cb6
#
_entry.id   70f84be2df8e7d98762d2c437ac61cb6
#
_cell.length_a   1.000
_cell.length_b   1.000
_cell.length_c   1.000
_cell.angle_alpha   90.00
_cell.angle_beta   90.00
_cell.angle_gamma   90.00
#
_symmetry.space_group_name_H-M   'P 1'
#
loop_
_entity.id
_entity.type
_entity.pdbx_description
1 polymer ?
#
loop_
_entity_poly.entity_id
_entity_poly.type
_entity_poly.pdbx_seq_one_letter_code
_entity_poly.pdbx_strand_id
1 'polypeptide(L)'
;MTLPMYTIKKVLNNSVVICQHDTDPEVILLGKGIGFGKKAGDLVDPASVPEKVYQLTDKEEQSQYRELVKHVDEDFIAFMQEIVGFIETSTGKKVDQHIHIGLTDHLFFTMKRIEQGMEVTNPFLLETESLYPNEYSLAERIVDMIHERLDVLLPDAEIGFIALHIHSATTFKNVLEVNRHNQIIGQIVQTIESRLNVKMDRTSLDYKRLLRHLRYAVERVATGELVEAPQKIEKVLREEYPLCYSTAWELMGIMERELKRPVPRGEATYLTMHLQRLTSR
;
A
#
# COMPACT_ATOMS: atom_id res chain seq x y z
N MET A 1 -29.73 2.82 -17.38
CA MET A 1 -29.84 3.40 -16.03
C MET A 1 -29.27 4.81 -16.13
N THR A 2 -30.09 5.84 -15.95
CA THR A 2 -29.62 7.23 -15.84
C THR A 2 -28.80 7.33 -14.54
N LEU A 3 -27.55 7.80 -14.65
CA LEU A 3 -26.73 8.10 -13.49
C LEU A 3 -27.41 9.19 -12.64
N PRO A 4 -27.32 9.11 -11.30
CA PRO A 4 -27.96 10.09 -10.44
C PRO A 4 -27.42 11.50 -10.69
N MET A 5 -28.29 12.47 -10.77
CA MET A 5 -27.91 13.90 -10.82
C MET A 5 -27.62 14.40 -9.42
N TYR A 6 -26.52 15.09 -9.22
CA TYR A 6 -26.12 15.66 -7.95
C TYR A 6 -26.28 17.18 -7.94
N THR A 7 -26.79 17.73 -6.85
CA THR A 7 -26.85 19.19 -6.64
C THR A 7 -25.59 19.63 -5.90
N ILE A 8 -24.88 20.59 -6.47
CA ILE A 8 -23.68 21.19 -5.84
C ILE A 8 -24.11 22.00 -4.62
N LYS A 9 -23.57 21.65 -3.46
CA LYS A 9 -23.64 22.46 -2.24
C LYS A 9 -22.52 23.48 -2.15
N LYS A 10 -21.31 23.07 -2.55
CA LYS A 10 -20.12 23.92 -2.48
C LYS A 10 -19.12 23.48 -3.55
N VAL A 11 -18.56 24.44 -4.26
CA VAL A 11 -17.39 24.24 -5.11
C VAL A 11 -16.16 24.47 -4.20
N LEU A 12 -15.26 23.47 -4.13
CA LEU A 12 -14.00 23.61 -3.42
C LEU A 12 -12.92 24.15 -4.35
N ASN A 13 -12.88 23.62 -5.58
CA ASN A 13 -12.04 24.09 -6.68
C ASN A 13 -12.57 23.55 -8.02
N ASN A 14 -11.82 23.76 -9.13
CA ASN A 14 -12.27 23.32 -10.47
C ASN A 14 -12.39 21.79 -10.62
N SER A 15 -11.73 21.01 -9.76
CA SER A 15 -11.70 19.55 -9.82
C SER A 15 -12.43 18.86 -8.68
N VAL A 16 -12.97 19.64 -7.72
CA VAL A 16 -13.59 19.10 -6.49
C VAL A 16 -14.85 19.85 -6.12
N VAL A 17 -15.97 19.16 -6.01
CA VAL A 17 -17.24 19.73 -5.57
C VAL A 17 -17.87 18.89 -4.46
N ILE A 18 -18.54 19.57 -3.53
CA ILE A 18 -19.40 18.94 -2.52
C ILE A 18 -20.82 18.94 -3.04
N CYS A 19 -21.43 17.79 -3.13
CA CYS A 19 -22.77 17.59 -3.69
C CYS A 19 -23.69 16.86 -2.72
N GLN A 20 -24.98 16.95 -3.00
CA GLN A 20 -26.03 16.17 -2.36
C GLN A 20 -26.94 15.57 -3.43
N HIS A 21 -27.34 14.32 -3.20
CA HIS A 21 -28.42 13.66 -3.90
C HIS A 21 -29.65 13.59 -3.00
N ASP A 22 -30.86 13.51 -3.57
CA ASP A 22 -32.13 13.53 -2.81
C ASP A 22 -32.25 12.42 -1.77
N THR A 23 -31.58 11.29 -1.99
CA THR A 23 -31.63 10.09 -1.12
C THR A 23 -30.33 9.80 -0.36
N ASP A 24 -29.22 10.50 -0.69
CA ASP A 24 -27.90 10.16 -0.17
C ASP A 24 -27.34 11.24 0.74
N PRO A 25 -26.45 10.87 1.69
CA PRO A 25 -25.68 11.83 2.43
C PRO A 25 -24.81 12.67 1.47
N GLU A 26 -24.35 13.80 1.98
CA GLU A 26 -23.39 14.64 1.28
C GLU A 26 -22.19 13.84 0.76
N VAL A 27 -21.83 14.06 -0.51
CA VAL A 27 -20.73 13.38 -1.19
C VAL A 27 -19.73 14.38 -1.74
N ILE A 28 -18.45 14.00 -1.83
CA ILE A 28 -17.43 14.75 -2.55
C ILE A 28 -17.24 14.07 -3.91
N LEU A 29 -17.43 14.84 -4.97
CA LEU A 29 -17.16 14.40 -6.34
C LEU A 29 -15.81 14.98 -6.78
N LEU A 30 -14.99 14.11 -7.35
CA LEU A 30 -13.66 14.42 -7.87
C LEU A 30 -13.66 14.16 -9.38
N GLY A 31 -13.25 15.13 -10.16
CA GLY A 31 -13.15 15.00 -11.61
C GLY A 31 -12.62 16.30 -12.23
N LYS A 32 -11.75 16.19 -13.21
CA LYS A 32 -11.18 17.36 -13.90
C LYS A 32 -12.28 18.24 -14.49
N GLY A 33 -12.27 19.51 -14.09
CA GLY A 33 -13.24 20.49 -14.58
C GLY A 33 -14.66 20.36 -14.01
N ILE A 34 -14.93 19.44 -13.06
CA ILE A 34 -16.28 19.22 -12.50
C ILE A 34 -16.85 20.47 -11.82
N GLY A 35 -15.99 21.30 -11.23
CA GLY A 35 -16.35 22.55 -10.58
C GLY A 35 -16.20 23.80 -11.46
N PHE A 36 -15.64 23.65 -12.67
CA PHE A 36 -15.33 24.79 -13.52
C PHE A 36 -16.61 25.53 -13.96
N GLY A 37 -16.67 26.82 -13.66
CA GLY A 37 -17.84 27.64 -13.96
C GLY A 37 -19.11 27.30 -13.18
N LYS A 38 -19.04 26.41 -12.19
CA LYS A 38 -20.16 25.95 -11.36
C LYS A 38 -20.28 26.74 -10.07
N LYS A 39 -21.49 26.77 -9.51
CA LYS A 39 -21.80 27.37 -8.21
C LYS A 39 -22.75 26.50 -7.39
N ALA A 40 -22.92 26.81 -6.14
CA ALA A 40 -23.91 26.16 -5.30
C ALA A 40 -25.31 26.27 -5.92
N GLY A 41 -26.03 25.16 -5.95
CA GLY A 41 -27.34 24.99 -6.60
C GLY A 41 -27.29 24.44 -8.02
N ASP A 42 -26.11 24.45 -8.68
CA ASP A 42 -25.99 23.86 -10.02
C ASP A 42 -26.02 22.32 -9.95
N LEU A 43 -26.46 21.72 -11.06
CA LEU A 43 -26.48 20.27 -11.21
C LEU A 43 -25.19 19.74 -11.81
N VAL A 44 -24.74 18.58 -11.31
CA VAL A 44 -23.68 17.78 -11.90
C VAL A 44 -24.27 16.45 -12.35
N ASP A 45 -24.14 16.18 -13.64
CA ASP A 45 -24.36 14.86 -14.20
C ASP A 45 -22.98 14.21 -14.40
N PRO A 46 -22.65 13.16 -13.62
CA PRO A 46 -21.37 12.45 -13.77
C PRO A 46 -21.16 11.88 -15.17
N ALA A 47 -22.24 11.61 -15.93
CA ALA A 47 -22.14 11.12 -17.30
C ALA A 47 -21.78 12.23 -18.31
N SER A 48 -22.01 13.49 -17.98
CA SER A 48 -21.68 14.64 -18.84
C SER A 48 -20.25 15.11 -18.71
N VAL A 49 -19.53 14.63 -17.71
CA VAL A 49 -18.11 14.95 -17.49
C VAL A 49 -17.27 13.96 -18.29
N PRO A 50 -16.42 14.40 -19.24
CA PRO A 50 -15.67 13.52 -20.12
C PRO A 50 -14.61 12.65 -19.43
N GLU A 51 -14.35 12.88 -18.15
CA GLU A 51 -13.40 12.14 -17.33
C GLU A 51 -14.09 11.41 -16.17
N LYS A 52 -13.40 10.42 -15.58
CA LYS A 52 -13.91 9.67 -14.43
C LYS A 52 -14.21 10.59 -13.26
N VAL A 53 -15.40 10.43 -12.68
CA VAL A 53 -15.80 11.08 -11.43
C VAL A 53 -15.70 10.06 -10.30
N TYR A 54 -14.97 10.41 -9.27
CA TYR A 54 -14.84 9.62 -8.06
C TYR A 54 -15.74 10.19 -6.97
N GLN A 55 -16.33 9.29 -6.19
CA GLN A 55 -17.33 9.64 -5.19
C GLN A 55 -16.86 9.18 -3.81
N LEU A 56 -16.57 10.12 -2.92
CA LEU A 56 -16.27 9.84 -1.53
C LEU A 56 -17.56 9.89 -0.71
N THR A 57 -17.97 8.76 -0.16
CA THR A 57 -19.22 8.62 0.61
C THR A 57 -19.00 8.56 2.12
N ASP A 58 -17.81 8.11 2.54
CA ASP A 58 -17.47 8.04 3.97
C ASP A 58 -17.20 9.42 4.56
N LYS A 59 -17.78 9.70 5.74
CA LYS A 59 -17.68 11.03 6.38
C LYS A 59 -16.29 11.37 6.88
N GLU A 60 -15.54 10.38 7.34
CA GLU A 60 -14.17 10.57 7.83
C GLU A 60 -13.25 10.91 6.66
N GLU A 61 -13.36 10.18 5.56
CA GLU A 61 -12.66 10.46 4.31
C GLU A 61 -12.98 11.85 3.76
N GLN A 62 -14.25 12.21 3.73
CA GLN A 62 -14.68 13.54 3.30
C GLN A 62 -14.03 14.64 4.14
N SER A 63 -13.95 14.42 5.47
CA SER A 63 -13.30 15.37 6.37
C SER A 63 -11.81 15.50 6.11
N GLN A 64 -11.11 14.37 5.95
CA GLN A 64 -9.69 14.32 5.62
C GLN A 64 -9.42 15.01 4.28
N TYR A 65 -10.22 14.71 3.26
CA TYR A 65 -10.06 15.31 1.94
C TYR A 65 -10.32 16.82 1.93
N ARG A 66 -11.32 17.29 2.69
CA ARG A 66 -11.58 18.74 2.86
C ARG A 66 -10.40 19.48 3.48
N GLU A 67 -9.71 18.85 4.44
CA GLU A 67 -8.50 19.45 5.04
C GLU A 67 -7.35 19.45 4.02
N LEU A 68 -7.14 18.33 3.31
CA LEU A 68 -6.09 18.21 2.30
C LEU A 68 -6.22 19.28 1.21
N VAL A 69 -7.42 19.48 0.66
CA VAL A 69 -7.72 20.46 -0.40
C VAL A 69 -7.44 21.91 0.01
N LYS A 70 -7.36 22.23 1.30
CA LYS A 70 -6.99 23.58 1.76
C LYS A 70 -5.51 23.89 1.59
N HIS A 71 -4.67 22.85 1.53
CA HIS A 71 -3.21 22.96 1.52
C HIS A 71 -2.59 22.62 0.17
N VAL A 72 -3.34 21.94 -0.70
CA VAL A 72 -2.90 21.41 -1.98
C VAL A 72 -3.53 22.25 -3.09
N ASP A 73 -2.74 22.65 -4.10
CA ASP A 73 -3.27 23.40 -5.25
C ASP A 73 -4.11 22.53 -6.19
N GLU A 74 -4.91 23.18 -7.03
CA GLU A 74 -5.84 22.50 -7.93
C GLU A 74 -5.13 21.67 -8.99
N ASP A 75 -3.98 22.15 -9.49
CA ASP A 75 -3.22 21.47 -10.55
C ASP A 75 -2.61 20.18 -10.03
N PHE A 76 -2.16 20.18 -8.77
CA PHE A 76 -1.67 18.97 -8.12
C PHE A 76 -2.79 17.95 -7.91
N ILE A 77 -3.98 18.38 -7.47
CA ILE A 77 -5.13 17.48 -7.29
C ILE A 77 -5.55 16.88 -8.66
N ALA A 78 -5.60 17.67 -9.71
CA ALA A 78 -5.92 17.19 -11.06
C ALA A 78 -4.87 16.17 -11.54
N PHE A 79 -3.59 16.44 -11.28
CA PHE A 79 -2.51 15.53 -11.63
C PHE A 79 -2.59 14.22 -10.85
N MET A 80 -2.96 14.26 -9.56
CA MET A 80 -3.16 13.04 -8.76
C MET A 80 -4.32 12.18 -9.31
N GLN A 81 -5.37 12.80 -9.87
CA GLN A 81 -6.44 12.06 -10.55
C GLN A 81 -5.94 11.38 -11.82
N GLU A 82 -5.06 12.06 -12.59
CA GLU A 82 -4.40 11.44 -13.76
C GLU A 82 -3.57 10.21 -13.33
N ILE A 83 -2.81 10.30 -12.24
CA ILE A 83 -2.04 9.19 -11.67
C ILE A 83 -2.96 8.03 -11.27
N VAL A 84 -4.05 8.28 -10.56
CA VAL A 84 -4.98 7.20 -10.16
C VAL A 84 -5.65 6.58 -11.39
N GLY A 85 -6.03 7.38 -12.39
CA GLY A 85 -6.52 6.87 -13.67
C GLY A 85 -5.50 6.00 -14.41
N PHE A 86 -4.23 6.37 -14.35
CA PHE A 86 -3.12 5.58 -14.90
C PHE A 86 -2.96 4.24 -14.16
N ILE A 87 -3.05 4.22 -12.83
CA ILE A 87 -3.00 2.99 -12.03
C ILE A 87 -4.14 2.05 -12.42
N GLU A 88 -5.38 2.54 -12.52
CA GLU A 88 -6.54 1.72 -12.92
C GLU A 88 -6.38 1.14 -14.32
N THR A 89 -5.95 1.97 -15.27
CA THR A 89 -5.76 1.55 -16.66
C THR A 89 -4.66 0.50 -16.79
N SER A 90 -3.54 0.72 -16.09
CA SER A 90 -2.38 -0.17 -16.15
C SER A 90 -2.61 -1.51 -15.44
N THR A 91 -3.38 -1.51 -14.35
CA THR A 91 -3.70 -2.74 -13.59
C THR A 91 -4.90 -3.48 -14.16
N GLY A 92 -5.75 -2.81 -14.93
CA GLY A 92 -7.04 -3.34 -15.38
C GLY A 92 -8.01 -3.61 -14.22
N LYS A 93 -7.75 -3.08 -13.03
CA LYS A 93 -8.54 -3.29 -11.81
C LYS A 93 -9.19 -1.98 -11.38
N LYS A 94 -10.37 -2.11 -10.78
CA LYS A 94 -10.94 -1.01 -10.00
C LYS A 94 -10.10 -0.86 -8.74
N VAL A 95 -9.67 0.37 -8.42
CA VAL A 95 -8.93 0.66 -7.19
C VAL A 95 -9.86 1.18 -6.10
N ASP A 96 -9.45 0.99 -4.86
CA ASP A 96 -10.11 1.58 -3.71
C ASP A 96 -9.98 3.12 -3.77
N GLN A 97 -11.09 3.82 -3.58
CA GLN A 97 -11.13 5.29 -3.68
C GLN A 97 -10.29 5.99 -2.61
N HIS A 98 -9.97 5.33 -1.50
CA HIS A 98 -9.05 5.83 -0.48
C HIS A 98 -7.68 6.22 -1.04
N ILE A 99 -7.27 5.66 -2.19
CA ILE A 99 -5.99 6.02 -2.83
C ILE A 99 -5.93 7.50 -3.21
N HIS A 100 -7.06 8.12 -3.57
CA HIS A 100 -7.10 9.55 -3.90
C HIS A 100 -6.68 10.42 -2.71
N ILE A 101 -7.04 10.01 -1.49
CA ILE A 101 -6.65 10.73 -0.27
C ILE A 101 -5.23 10.31 0.11
N GLY A 102 -5.03 9.01 0.31
CA GLY A 102 -3.80 8.48 0.90
C GLY A 102 -2.56 8.75 0.06
N LEU A 103 -2.64 8.58 -1.27
CA LEU A 103 -1.49 8.85 -2.14
C LEU A 103 -1.26 10.35 -2.35
N THR A 104 -2.33 11.16 -2.46
CA THR A 104 -2.20 12.62 -2.57
C THR A 104 -1.56 13.22 -1.33
N ASP A 105 -2.04 12.83 -0.14
CA ASP A 105 -1.50 13.26 1.14
C ASP A 105 -0.03 12.85 1.29
N HIS A 106 0.28 11.58 1.01
CA HIS A 106 1.63 11.07 1.06
C HIS A 106 2.60 11.86 0.17
N LEU A 107 2.27 12.02 -1.11
CA LEU A 107 3.15 12.71 -2.05
C LEU A 107 3.27 14.22 -1.75
N PHE A 108 2.18 14.87 -1.34
CA PHE A 108 2.23 16.26 -0.93
C PHE A 108 3.20 16.48 0.25
N PHE A 109 3.08 15.67 1.32
CA PHE A 109 3.98 15.78 2.45
C PHE A 109 5.41 15.31 2.16
N THR A 110 5.58 14.35 1.26
CA THR A 110 6.92 13.94 0.80
C THR A 110 7.63 15.07 0.07
N MET A 111 6.96 15.74 -0.86
CA MET A 111 7.56 16.90 -1.57
C MET A 111 7.91 18.02 -0.59
N LYS A 112 7.05 18.29 0.39
CA LYS A 112 7.33 19.26 1.47
C LYS A 112 8.59 18.90 2.27
N ARG A 113 8.79 17.62 2.59
CA ARG A 113 10.00 17.14 3.29
C ARG A 113 11.25 17.31 2.43
N ILE A 114 11.15 16.99 1.13
CA ILE A 114 12.26 17.16 0.19
C ILE A 114 12.62 18.63 0.04
N GLU A 115 11.66 19.54 -0.10
CA GLU A 115 11.88 20.98 -0.11
C GLU A 115 12.62 21.50 1.14
N GLN A 116 12.38 20.84 2.30
CA GLN A 116 13.05 21.16 3.57
C GLN A 116 14.42 20.45 3.73
N GLY A 117 14.88 19.72 2.73
CA GLY A 117 16.14 18.96 2.76
C GLY A 117 16.11 17.74 3.67
N MET A 118 14.92 17.24 4.04
CA MET A 118 14.81 16.04 4.84
C MET A 118 15.03 14.79 3.99
N GLU A 119 15.85 13.88 4.49
CA GLU A 119 16.10 12.60 3.84
C GLU A 119 14.88 11.67 4.02
N VAL A 120 14.49 11.04 2.93
CA VAL A 120 13.45 9.99 2.91
C VAL A 120 14.11 8.65 2.66
N THR A 121 13.99 7.74 3.61
CA THR A 121 14.57 6.39 3.53
C THR A 121 13.50 5.31 3.63
N ASN A 122 13.70 4.22 2.92
CA ASN A 122 12.88 3.03 3.01
C ASN A 122 13.78 1.81 3.24
N PRO A 123 13.95 1.36 4.48
CA PRO A 123 14.86 0.25 4.80
C PRO A 123 14.39 -1.10 4.24
N PHE A 124 13.16 -1.18 3.71
CA PHE A 124 12.54 -2.40 3.19
C PHE A 124 12.24 -2.30 1.69
N LEU A 125 12.97 -1.43 0.98
CA LEU A 125 12.75 -1.18 -0.46
C LEU A 125 12.90 -2.46 -1.30
N LEU A 126 13.96 -3.23 -1.04
CA LEU A 126 14.25 -4.47 -1.76
C LEU A 126 13.20 -5.58 -1.49
N GLU A 127 12.68 -5.63 -0.26
CA GLU A 127 11.58 -6.53 0.10
C GLU A 127 10.30 -6.12 -0.63
N THR A 128 10.01 -4.82 -0.70
CA THR A 128 8.85 -4.28 -1.42
C THR A 128 8.91 -4.61 -2.90
N GLU A 129 10.04 -4.36 -3.56
CA GLU A 129 10.27 -4.74 -4.97
C GLU A 129 10.02 -6.23 -5.20
N SER A 130 10.60 -7.08 -4.34
CA SER A 130 10.48 -8.53 -4.47
C SER A 130 9.07 -9.07 -4.21
N LEU A 131 8.31 -8.45 -3.30
CA LEU A 131 6.95 -8.85 -2.92
C LEU A 131 5.89 -8.34 -3.88
N TYR A 132 6.09 -7.15 -4.45
CA TYR A 132 5.11 -6.41 -5.25
C TYR A 132 5.72 -5.91 -6.56
N PRO A 133 6.33 -6.79 -7.40
CA PRO A 133 7.12 -6.36 -8.57
C PRO A 133 6.31 -5.61 -9.61
N ASN A 134 5.02 -5.90 -9.77
CA ASN A 134 4.16 -5.21 -10.72
C ASN A 134 3.81 -3.79 -10.23
N GLU A 135 3.46 -3.68 -8.95
CA GLU A 135 3.16 -2.40 -8.31
C GLU A 135 4.41 -1.53 -8.22
N TYR A 136 5.57 -2.15 -8.01
CA TYR A 136 6.86 -1.47 -7.98
C TYR A 136 7.21 -0.87 -9.35
N SER A 137 7.12 -1.65 -10.42
CA SER A 137 7.36 -1.16 -11.79
C SER A 137 6.37 -0.06 -12.21
N LEU A 138 5.13 -0.13 -11.70
CA LEU A 138 4.15 0.92 -11.92
C LEU A 138 4.50 2.19 -11.13
N ALA A 139 5.01 2.03 -9.90
CA ALA A 139 5.46 3.14 -9.06
C ALA A 139 6.67 3.87 -9.66
N GLU A 140 7.63 3.16 -10.28
CA GLU A 140 8.74 3.76 -11.03
C GLU A 140 8.21 4.71 -12.11
N ARG A 141 7.24 4.27 -12.90
CA ARG A 141 6.63 5.12 -13.94
C ARG A 141 5.88 6.33 -13.37
N ILE A 142 5.26 6.19 -12.20
CA ILE A 142 4.61 7.31 -11.51
C ILE A 142 5.65 8.33 -11.03
N VAL A 143 6.79 7.87 -10.52
CA VAL A 143 7.92 8.75 -10.14
C VAL A 143 8.42 9.53 -11.36
N ASP A 144 8.55 8.88 -12.52
CA ASP A 144 8.90 9.55 -13.79
C ASP A 144 7.85 10.62 -14.17
N MET A 145 6.55 10.30 -14.09
CA MET A 145 5.46 11.25 -14.36
C MET A 145 5.52 12.47 -13.44
N ILE A 146 5.83 12.25 -12.14
CA ILE A 146 5.98 13.33 -11.15
C ILE A 146 7.17 14.22 -11.51
N HIS A 147 8.29 13.62 -11.88
CA HIS A 147 9.47 14.36 -12.30
C HIS A 147 9.18 15.21 -13.56
N GLU A 148 8.58 14.62 -14.58
CA GLU A 148 8.26 15.30 -15.84
C GLU A 148 7.26 16.46 -15.64
N ARG A 149 6.28 16.30 -14.74
CA ARG A 149 5.20 17.28 -14.57
C ARG A 149 5.52 18.40 -13.58
N LEU A 150 6.24 18.06 -12.50
CA LEU A 150 6.46 18.94 -11.36
C LEU A 150 7.93 19.40 -11.22
N ASP A 151 8.84 18.84 -12.02
CA ASP A 151 10.30 19.06 -11.91
C ASP A 151 10.86 18.71 -10.51
N VAL A 152 10.28 17.69 -9.86
CA VAL A 152 10.67 17.19 -8.53
C VAL A 152 11.32 15.82 -8.67
N LEU A 153 12.55 15.67 -8.17
CA LEU A 153 13.25 14.39 -8.08
C LEU A 153 12.88 13.70 -6.77
N LEU A 154 12.06 12.66 -6.87
CA LEU A 154 11.77 11.80 -5.73
C LEU A 154 12.90 10.78 -5.54
N PRO A 155 13.31 10.50 -4.28
CA PRO A 155 14.29 9.44 -4.01
C PRO A 155 13.69 8.04 -4.27
N ASP A 156 14.55 7.06 -4.57
CA ASP A 156 14.16 5.66 -4.83
C ASP A 156 13.29 5.06 -3.70
N ALA A 157 13.49 5.52 -2.47
CA ALA A 157 12.68 5.14 -1.32
C ALA A 157 11.17 5.34 -1.56
N GLU A 158 10.78 6.36 -2.32
CA GLU A 158 9.39 6.69 -2.61
C GLU A 158 8.73 5.68 -3.57
N ILE A 159 9.51 5.07 -4.47
CA ILE A 159 9.01 3.99 -5.34
C ILE A 159 8.37 2.89 -4.49
N GLY A 160 9.05 2.49 -3.40
CA GLY A 160 8.52 1.49 -2.47
C GLY A 160 7.23 1.93 -1.78
N PHE A 161 7.14 3.17 -1.30
CA PHE A 161 5.92 3.67 -0.64
C PHE A 161 4.76 3.79 -1.62
N ILE A 162 4.98 4.31 -2.83
CA ILE A 162 3.96 4.38 -3.88
C ILE A 162 3.48 2.96 -4.25
N ALA A 163 4.39 1.99 -4.38
CA ALA A 163 4.03 0.60 -4.65
C ALA A 163 3.12 0.00 -3.56
N LEU A 164 3.35 0.32 -2.28
CA LEU A 164 2.47 -0.12 -1.19
C LEU A 164 1.09 0.55 -1.25
N HIS A 165 0.99 1.82 -1.63
CA HIS A 165 -0.29 2.49 -1.87
C HIS A 165 -1.06 1.83 -3.02
N ILE A 166 -0.39 1.51 -4.14
CA ILE A 166 -1.00 0.80 -5.27
C ILE A 166 -1.49 -0.58 -4.84
N HIS A 167 -0.66 -1.35 -4.13
CA HIS A 167 -1.04 -2.68 -3.63
C HIS A 167 -2.24 -2.62 -2.69
N SER A 168 -2.22 -1.68 -1.74
CA SER A 168 -3.33 -1.44 -0.82
C SER A 168 -4.64 -1.20 -1.59
N ALA A 169 -4.63 -0.26 -2.54
CA ALA A 169 -5.81 0.11 -3.31
C ALA A 169 -6.32 -1.01 -4.24
N THR A 170 -5.43 -1.79 -4.85
CA THR A 170 -5.80 -2.89 -5.77
C THR A 170 -6.26 -4.16 -5.04
N THR A 171 -5.97 -4.28 -3.74
CA THR A 171 -6.37 -5.41 -2.89
C THR A 171 -7.43 -5.05 -1.85
N PHE A 172 -7.88 -3.79 -1.82
CA PHE A 172 -8.84 -3.26 -0.84
C PHE A 172 -8.41 -3.49 0.61
N LYS A 173 -7.10 -3.35 0.87
CA LYS A 173 -6.50 -3.42 2.21
C LYS A 173 -6.10 -2.03 2.70
N ASN A 174 -6.00 -1.87 4.01
CA ASN A 174 -5.51 -0.61 4.58
C ASN A 174 -4.00 -0.46 4.34
N VAL A 175 -3.56 0.68 3.84
CA VAL A 175 -2.13 0.95 3.53
C VAL A 175 -1.23 0.85 4.78
N LEU A 176 -1.72 1.25 5.95
CA LEU A 176 -0.96 1.12 7.20
C LEU A 176 -0.74 -0.35 7.58
N GLU A 177 -1.72 -1.20 7.33
CA GLU A 177 -1.60 -2.64 7.53
C GLU A 177 -0.60 -3.26 6.55
N VAL A 178 -0.70 -2.93 5.26
CA VAL A 178 0.23 -3.41 4.23
C VAL A 178 1.67 -2.98 4.57
N ASN A 179 1.88 -1.73 4.94
CA ASN A 179 3.18 -1.21 5.34
C ASN A 179 3.72 -1.92 6.59
N ARG A 180 2.87 -2.12 7.60
CA ARG A 180 3.24 -2.87 8.82
C ARG A 180 3.66 -4.31 8.51
N HIS A 181 2.92 -5.02 7.66
CA HIS A 181 3.29 -6.38 7.24
C HIS A 181 4.65 -6.38 6.53
N ASN A 182 4.91 -5.40 5.66
CA ASN A 182 6.18 -5.27 4.97
C ASN A 182 7.35 -5.02 5.95
N GLN A 183 7.15 -4.15 6.96
CA GLN A 183 8.13 -3.90 8.03
C GLN A 183 8.43 -5.15 8.84
N ILE A 184 7.41 -5.94 9.20
CA ILE A 184 7.59 -7.21 9.91
C ILE A 184 8.44 -8.18 9.09
N ILE A 185 8.15 -8.32 7.80
CA ILE A 185 8.92 -9.19 6.90
C ILE A 185 10.38 -8.74 6.83
N GLY A 186 10.63 -7.44 6.66
CA GLY A 186 11.99 -6.90 6.64
C GLY A 186 12.76 -7.15 7.95
N GLN A 187 12.10 -6.97 9.10
CA GLN A 187 12.70 -7.26 10.41
C GLN A 187 13.01 -8.75 10.56
N ILE A 188 12.14 -9.63 10.09
CA ILE A 188 12.36 -11.09 10.08
C ILE A 188 13.58 -11.43 9.22
N VAL A 189 13.69 -10.85 8.01
CA VAL A 189 14.82 -11.06 7.10
C VAL A 189 16.13 -10.65 7.75
N GLN A 190 16.21 -9.48 8.39
CA GLN A 190 17.39 -9.02 9.13
C GLN A 190 17.75 -9.96 10.29
N THR A 191 16.75 -10.45 11.00
CA THR A 191 16.95 -11.42 12.09
C THR A 191 17.52 -12.73 11.56
N ILE A 192 17.02 -13.25 10.44
CA ILE A 192 17.53 -14.46 9.80
C ILE A 192 19.02 -14.29 9.43
N GLU A 193 19.37 -13.18 8.75
CA GLU A 193 20.75 -12.90 8.33
C GLU A 193 21.70 -12.85 9.52
N SER A 194 21.27 -12.18 10.60
CA SER A 194 22.05 -12.05 11.83
C SER A 194 22.23 -13.40 12.56
N ARG A 195 21.14 -14.16 12.72
CA ARG A 195 21.14 -15.40 13.48
C ARG A 195 21.84 -16.56 12.79
N LEU A 196 21.68 -16.66 11.48
CA LEU A 196 22.29 -17.72 10.69
C LEU A 196 23.68 -17.31 10.16
N ASN A 197 24.09 -16.06 10.41
CA ASN A 197 25.33 -15.48 9.88
C ASN A 197 25.45 -15.65 8.35
N VAL A 198 24.36 -15.39 7.64
CA VAL A 198 24.28 -15.46 6.17
C VAL A 198 23.93 -14.09 5.60
N LYS A 199 24.47 -13.77 4.44
CA LYS A 199 24.03 -12.64 3.64
C LYS A 199 23.21 -13.19 2.47
N MET A 200 21.93 -12.89 2.47
CA MET A 200 21.02 -13.40 1.44
C MET A 200 21.21 -12.65 0.13
N ASP A 201 21.35 -13.39 -0.97
CA ASP A 201 21.27 -12.82 -2.31
C ASP A 201 19.80 -12.47 -2.60
N ARG A 202 19.50 -11.15 -2.63
CA ARG A 202 18.17 -10.58 -2.86
C ARG A 202 17.59 -10.93 -4.24
N THR A 203 18.44 -11.32 -5.20
CA THR A 203 18.01 -11.71 -6.56
C THR A 203 17.68 -13.19 -6.68
N SER A 204 18.10 -14.00 -5.70
CA SER A 204 17.97 -15.46 -5.73
C SER A 204 16.52 -15.94 -5.65
N LEU A 205 16.24 -17.08 -6.28
CA LEU A 205 14.93 -17.73 -6.20
C LEU A 205 14.58 -18.16 -4.75
N ASP A 206 15.59 -18.55 -3.97
CA ASP A 206 15.36 -18.98 -2.59
C ASP A 206 14.96 -17.80 -1.70
N TYR A 207 15.57 -16.61 -1.90
CA TYR A 207 15.15 -15.40 -1.24
C TYR A 207 13.70 -15.01 -1.61
N LYS A 208 13.36 -15.01 -2.90
CA LYS A 208 11.99 -14.71 -3.36
C LYS A 208 10.96 -15.70 -2.81
N ARG A 209 11.33 -16.98 -2.68
CA ARG A 209 10.48 -18.00 -2.03
C ARG A 209 10.30 -17.72 -0.55
N LEU A 210 11.39 -17.43 0.17
CA LEU A 210 11.32 -17.07 1.58
C LEU A 210 10.38 -15.89 1.80
N LEU A 211 10.57 -14.79 1.08
CA LEU A 211 9.70 -13.60 1.21
C LEU A 211 8.22 -13.93 0.98
N ARG A 212 7.93 -14.75 -0.04
CA ARG A 212 6.56 -15.18 -0.32
C ARG A 212 5.96 -15.99 0.85
N HIS A 213 6.74 -16.89 1.42
CA HIS A 213 6.29 -17.67 2.58
C HIS A 213 6.12 -16.82 3.83
N LEU A 214 7.03 -15.88 4.09
CA LEU A 214 6.90 -14.92 5.19
C LEU A 214 5.63 -14.07 5.04
N ARG A 215 5.34 -13.59 3.84
CA ARG A 215 4.10 -12.84 3.56
C ARG A 215 2.87 -13.66 3.89
N TYR A 216 2.81 -14.92 3.43
CA TYR A 216 1.67 -15.79 3.74
C TYR A 216 1.58 -16.12 5.24
N ALA A 217 2.70 -16.33 5.93
CA ALA A 217 2.71 -16.56 7.38
C ALA A 217 2.18 -15.34 8.14
N VAL A 218 2.67 -14.14 7.82
CA VAL A 218 2.18 -12.88 8.42
C VAL A 218 0.68 -12.68 8.14
N GLU A 219 0.21 -12.96 6.92
CA GLU A 219 -1.20 -12.82 6.55
C GLU A 219 -2.09 -13.83 7.30
N ARG A 220 -1.69 -15.10 7.40
CA ARG A 220 -2.41 -16.11 8.17
C ARG A 220 -2.51 -15.74 9.65
N VAL A 221 -1.42 -15.29 10.25
CA VAL A 221 -1.44 -14.82 11.64
C VAL A 221 -2.37 -13.62 11.81
N ALA A 222 -2.31 -12.66 10.89
CA ALA A 222 -3.18 -11.48 10.91
C ALA A 222 -4.66 -11.84 10.76
N THR A 223 -5.00 -12.86 9.97
CA THR A 223 -6.40 -13.35 9.80
C THR A 223 -6.82 -14.35 10.87
N GLY A 224 -5.88 -14.90 11.65
CA GLY A 224 -6.14 -15.93 12.67
C GLY A 224 -6.35 -17.33 12.08
N GLU A 225 -5.83 -17.57 10.88
CA GLU A 225 -5.87 -18.88 10.23
C GLU A 225 -4.95 -19.88 10.97
N LEU A 226 -5.47 -21.07 11.24
CA LEU A 226 -4.72 -22.11 11.94
C LEU A 226 -3.89 -22.93 10.97
N VAL A 227 -2.64 -23.17 11.33
CA VAL A 227 -1.73 -24.05 10.59
C VAL A 227 -1.26 -25.17 11.49
N GLU A 228 -1.54 -26.39 11.09
CA GLU A 228 -1.04 -27.59 11.75
C GLU A 228 0.16 -28.16 10.99
N ALA A 229 1.14 -28.64 11.75
CA ALA A 229 2.28 -29.39 11.19
C ALA A 229 2.35 -30.78 11.84
N PRO A 230 2.74 -31.81 11.07
CA PRO A 230 2.89 -33.15 11.62
C PRO A 230 3.97 -33.19 12.71
N GLN A 231 3.62 -33.64 13.90
CA GLN A 231 4.53 -33.69 15.07
C GLN A 231 5.85 -34.45 14.79
N LYS A 232 5.80 -35.47 13.94
CA LYS A 232 6.99 -36.23 13.54
C LYS A 232 8.00 -35.38 12.78
N ILE A 233 7.53 -34.50 11.92
CA ILE A 233 8.39 -33.57 11.16
C ILE A 233 9.00 -32.56 12.09
N GLU A 234 8.21 -31.98 12.99
CA GLU A 234 8.69 -31.01 13.98
C GLU A 234 9.84 -31.61 14.82
N LYS A 235 9.67 -32.87 15.29
CA LYS A 235 10.71 -33.58 16.08
C LYS A 235 12.02 -33.68 15.28
N VAL A 236 11.95 -34.17 14.05
CA VAL A 236 13.14 -34.35 13.20
C VAL A 236 13.84 -33.01 12.96
N LEU A 237 13.08 -31.96 12.63
CA LEU A 237 13.66 -30.62 12.36
C LEU A 237 14.34 -30.04 13.59
N ARG A 238 13.77 -30.25 14.78
CA ARG A 238 14.37 -29.80 16.03
C ARG A 238 15.68 -30.52 16.35
N GLU A 239 15.74 -31.83 16.06
CA GLU A 239 16.92 -32.65 16.32
C GLU A 239 18.03 -32.43 15.31
N GLU A 240 17.70 -32.37 14.01
CA GLU A 240 18.67 -32.29 12.92
C GLU A 240 19.10 -30.85 12.62
N TYR A 241 18.22 -29.86 12.85
CA TYR A 241 18.45 -28.44 12.51
C TYR A 241 18.15 -27.49 13.69
N PRO A 242 18.81 -27.68 14.86
CA PRO A 242 18.45 -26.95 16.09
C PRO A 242 18.60 -25.44 15.97
N LEU A 243 19.58 -24.94 15.20
CA LEU A 243 19.77 -23.50 14.98
C LEU A 243 18.63 -22.92 14.12
N CYS A 244 18.26 -23.56 13.03
CA CYS A 244 17.13 -23.11 12.21
C CYS A 244 15.81 -23.18 12.99
N TYR A 245 15.62 -24.23 13.78
CA TYR A 245 14.42 -24.39 14.61
C TYR A 245 14.31 -23.31 15.69
N SER A 246 15.40 -23.02 16.42
CA SER A 246 15.41 -21.94 17.43
C SER A 246 15.21 -20.56 16.78
N THR A 247 15.82 -20.33 15.62
CA THR A 247 15.58 -19.10 14.84
C THR A 247 14.11 -18.97 14.44
N ALA A 248 13.48 -20.04 13.92
CA ALA A 248 12.06 -20.01 13.55
C ALA A 248 11.16 -19.61 14.74
N TRP A 249 11.43 -20.07 15.95
CA TRP A 249 10.71 -19.66 17.15
C TRP A 249 10.90 -18.18 17.49
N GLU A 250 12.09 -17.65 17.29
CA GLU A 250 12.35 -16.21 17.46
C GLU A 250 11.56 -15.37 16.47
N LEU A 251 11.49 -15.82 15.19
CA LEU A 251 10.70 -15.15 14.16
C LEU A 251 9.20 -15.16 14.49
N MET A 252 8.68 -16.26 15.02
CA MET A 252 7.30 -16.31 15.52
C MET A 252 7.07 -15.29 16.64
N GLY A 253 8.01 -15.16 17.58
CA GLY A 253 7.94 -14.15 18.64
C GLY A 253 7.92 -12.69 18.09
N ILE A 254 8.58 -12.42 16.97
CA ILE A 254 8.48 -11.13 16.28
C ILE A 254 7.05 -10.95 15.75
N MET A 255 6.51 -11.94 15.02
CA MET A 255 5.15 -11.88 14.49
C MET A 255 4.11 -11.67 15.60
N GLU A 256 4.22 -12.40 16.72
CA GLU A 256 3.29 -12.28 17.86
C GLU A 256 3.29 -10.86 18.46
N ARG A 257 4.47 -10.29 18.68
CA ARG A 257 4.59 -8.94 19.25
C ARG A 257 4.02 -7.89 18.30
N GLU A 258 4.37 -7.99 17.03
CA GLU A 258 3.99 -7.00 16.04
C GLU A 258 2.52 -7.11 15.65
N LEU A 259 1.98 -8.31 15.46
CA LEU A 259 0.59 -8.51 15.06
C LEU A 259 -0.38 -8.54 16.24
N LYS A 260 0.15 -8.64 17.49
CA LYS A 260 -0.63 -8.79 18.73
C LYS A 260 -1.61 -9.98 18.66
N ARG A 261 -1.18 -11.06 18.03
CA ARG A 261 -1.93 -12.29 17.85
C ARG A 261 -1.03 -13.50 18.06
N PRO A 262 -1.56 -14.61 18.60
CA PRO A 262 -0.79 -15.84 18.75
C PRO A 262 -0.43 -16.42 17.38
N VAL A 263 0.82 -16.88 17.24
CA VAL A 263 1.28 -17.56 16.03
C VAL A 263 1.05 -19.08 16.18
N PRO A 264 0.38 -19.75 15.23
CA PRO A 264 0.17 -21.18 15.26
C PRO A 264 1.52 -21.92 15.29
N ARG A 265 1.63 -22.90 16.19
CA ARG A 265 2.86 -23.68 16.41
C ARG A 265 3.41 -24.35 15.14
N GLY A 266 2.52 -24.71 14.22
CA GLY A 266 2.89 -25.28 12.91
C GLY A 266 3.78 -24.37 12.05
N GLU A 267 3.72 -23.06 12.24
CA GLU A 267 4.56 -22.11 11.48
C GLU A 267 6.04 -22.32 11.77
N ALA A 268 6.43 -22.71 13.02
CA ALA A 268 7.83 -23.03 13.33
C ALA A 268 8.40 -24.12 12.44
N THR A 269 7.61 -25.14 12.16
CA THR A 269 8.02 -26.25 11.29
C THR A 269 8.26 -25.79 9.86
N TYR A 270 7.33 -25.00 9.29
CA TYR A 270 7.44 -24.49 7.93
C TYR A 270 8.60 -23.50 7.79
N LEU A 271 8.74 -22.56 8.74
CA LEU A 271 9.87 -21.63 8.76
C LEU A 271 11.21 -22.36 8.85
N THR A 272 11.32 -23.37 9.74
CA THR A 272 12.56 -24.16 9.88
C THR A 272 12.98 -24.79 8.55
N MET A 273 12.05 -25.38 7.79
CA MET A 273 12.35 -25.96 6.48
C MET A 273 12.87 -24.92 5.48
N HIS A 274 12.31 -23.70 5.49
CA HIS A 274 12.80 -22.62 4.63
C HIS A 274 14.18 -22.12 5.04
N LEU A 275 14.43 -21.96 6.35
CA LEU A 275 15.73 -21.56 6.87
C LEU A 275 16.83 -22.58 6.56
N GLN A 276 16.53 -23.86 6.72
CA GLN A 276 17.46 -24.94 6.39
C GLN A 276 17.93 -24.89 4.93
N ARG A 277 17.03 -24.59 3.97
CA ARG A 277 17.42 -24.45 2.57
C ARG A 277 18.38 -23.28 2.30
N LEU A 278 18.29 -22.20 3.09
CA LEU A 278 19.20 -21.08 2.97
C LEU A 278 20.62 -21.40 3.49
N THR A 279 20.72 -22.31 4.46
CA THR A 279 21.99 -22.69 5.09
C THR A 279 22.68 -23.89 4.43
N SER A 280 22.01 -24.58 3.53
CA SER A 280 22.52 -25.80 2.84
C SER A 280 23.38 -25.53 1.62
N ARG A 281 23.88 -24.30 1.44
CA ARG A 281 24.73 -23.88 0.31
C ARG A 281 26.11 -23.51 0.78
#